data_04af250848fb6f74139b7db6f6f46a54
#
_entry.id   04af250848fb6f74139b7db6f6f46a54
#
_cell.length_a   1.000
_cell.length_b   1.000
_cell.length_c   1.000
_cell.angle_alpha   90.00
_cell.angle_beta   90.00
_cell.angle_gamma   90.00
#
_symmetry.space_group_name_H-M   'P 1'
#
loop_
_entity.id
_entity.type
_entity.pdbx_description
1 polymer ?
#
loop_
_entity_poly.entity_id
_entity_poly.type
_entity_poly.pdbx_seq_one_letter_code
_entity_poly.pdbx_strand_id
1 'polypeptide(L)'
;MFDSSFGSSKFHKLLFRFDQDIASKTRADKCPYCGGKLHVGNYLRHPRGTYGMEHEQANLRFSFCCGREGCRRRVTPPSVRFLGRKVYSGATVVLVTAMRCRDAKQALNRIKALFGVGNRTVQRWRIWWQQYFPKTIFWTIAKGYLSEPIQETSLPASLLDRFQGANLESRLFATLRFLTMLSAPYFKINHRGASPRRT
;
A
#
# COMPACT_ATOMS: atom_id res chain seq x y z
N MET A 1 8.64 -20.74 -4.28
CA MET A 1 8.86 -21.09 -2.87
C MET A 1 8.80 -19.81 -2.09
N PHE A 2 7.77 -19.57 -1.30
CA PHE A 2 7.74 -18.42 -0.39
C PHE A 2 8.60 -18.78 0.81
N ASP A 3 9.72 -18.11 0.92
CA ASP A 3 10.61 -18.23 2.05
C ASP A 3 9.94 -17.60 3.29
N SER A 4 10.16 -18.16 4.45
CA SER A 4 9.65 -17.68 5.75
C SER A 4 10.13 -16.26 6.13
N SER A 5 10.95 -15.65 5.27
CA SER A 5 11.52 -14.30 5.43
C SER A 5 10.49 -13.16 5.44
N PHE A 6 9.29 -13.35 4.84
CA PHE A 6 8.26 -12.29 4.80
C PHE A 6 7.64 -11.93 6.15
N GLY A 7 7.82 -12.79 7.16
CA GLY A 7 7.56 -12.49 8.56
C GLY A 7 8.74 -11.88 9.29
N SER A 8 9.85 -11.59 8.59
CA SER A 8 11.06 -11.12 9.25
C SER A 8 10.82 -9.76 9.89
N SER A 9 11.13 -9.64 11.17
CA SER A 9 11.13 -8.39 11.91
C SER A 9 11.96 -7.30 11.20
N LYS A 10 12.99 -7.69 10.44
CA LYS A 10 13.85 -6.78 9.67
C LYS A 10 13.10 -6.08 8.53
N PHE A 11 12.32 -6.83 7.74
CA PHE A 11 11.54 -6.28 6.63
C PHE A 11 10.48 -5.28 7.14
N HIS A 12 9.77 -5.63 8.19
CA HIS A 12 8.77 -4.74 8.78
C HIS A 12 9.37 -3.48 9.40
N LYS A 13 10.54 -3.59 10.05
CA LYS A 13 11.32 -2.43 10.52
C LYS A 13 11.74 -1.51 9.38
N LEU A 14 12.16 -2.07 8.24
CA LEU A 14 12.48 -1.30 7.03
C LEU A 14 11.26 -0.51 6.54
N LEU A 15 10.10 -1.15 6.39
CA LEU A 15 8.87 -0.49 5.97
C LEU A 15 8.45 0.62 6.95
N PHE A 16 8.61 0.37 8.24
CA PHE A 16 8.29 1.36 9.28
C PHE A 16 9.20 2.59 9.20
N ARG A 17 10.53 2.38 9.11
CA ARG A 17 11.51 3.47 8.96
C ARG A 17 11.21 4.32 7.73
N PHE A 18 10.92 3.69 6.60
CA PHE A 18 10.57 4.42 5.39
C PHE A 18 9.30 5.27 5.56
N ASP A 19 8.29 4.76 6.25
CA ASP A 19 7.09 5.54 6.57
C ASP A 19 7.41 6.70 7.56
N GLN A 20 8.38 6.54 8.48
CA GLN A 20 8.85 7.61 9.35
C GLN A 20 9.51 8.75 8.56
N ASP A 21 10.36 8.40 7.58
CA ASP A 21 11.02 9.39 6.72
C ASP A 21 10.00 10.19 5.91
N ILE A 22 9.01 9.51 5.31
CA ILE A 22 7.90 10.18 4.62
C ILE A 22 7.12 11.09 5.58
N ALA A 23 6.85 10.63 6.79
CA ALA A 23 6.11 11.40 7.79
C ALA A 23 6.90 12.64 8.23
N SER A 24 8.20 12.50 8.47
CA SER A 24 9.10 13.60 8.82
C SER A 24 9.15 14.66 7.73
N LYS A 25 9.29 14.24 6.47
CA LYS A 25 9.23 15.13 5.31
C LYS A 25 7.88 15.85 5.22
N THR A 26 6.78 15.11 5.33
CA THR A 26 5.42 15.69 5.29
C THR A 26 5.22 16.76 6.37
N ARG A 27 5.79 16.52 7.57
CA ARG A 27 5.72 17.50 8.67
C ARG A 27 6.55 18.76 8.38
N ALA A 28 7.74 18.59 7.80
CA ALA A 28 8.62 19.69 7.39
C ALA A 28 7.98 20.56 6.28
N ASP A 29 7.30 19.91 5.31
CA ASP A 29 6.61 20.57 4.20
C ASP A 29 5.36 21.37 4.65
N LYS A 30 4.96 21.27 5.93
CA LYS A 30 3.80 21.95 6.51
C LYS A 30 2.45 21.50 5.91
N CYS A 31 1.39 22.21 6.24
CA CYS A 31 0.04 21.88 5.77
C CYS A 31 -0.12 22.22 4.28
N PRO A 32 -0.45 21.26 3.40
CA PRO A 32 -0.59 21.48 1.96
C PRO A 32 -1.80 22.36 1.59
N TYR A 33 -2.67 22.67 2.54
CA TYR A 33 -3.87 23.46 2.32
C TYR A 33 -3.70 24.95 2.71
N CYS A 34 -2.83 25.24 3.67
CA CYS A 34 -2.71 26.59 4.23
C CYS A 34 -1.29 26.98 4.68
N GLY A 35 -0.29 26.11 4.51
CA GLY A 35 1.08 26.33 4.97
C GLY A 35 1.28 26.32 6.49
N GLY A 36 0.24 26.04 7.28
CA GLY A 36 0.30 26.03 8.75
C GLY A 36 1.12 24.87 9.31
N LYS A 37 1.60 25.02 10.56
CA LYS A 37 2.36 23.97 11.27
C LYS A 37 1.50 22.72 11.47
N LEU A 38 2.13 21.56 11.29
CA LEU A 38 1.52 20.26 11.50
C LEU A 38 1.87 19.69 12.87
N HIS A 39 0.85 19.35 13.64
CA HIS A 39 0.97 18.67 14.94
C HIS A 39 0.72 17.18 14.77
N VAL A 40 1.41 16.37 15.57
CA VAL A 40 1.26 14.90 15.53
C VAL A 40 -0.16 14.51 15.93
N GLY A 41 -0.78 13.67 15.13
CA GLY A 41 -2.11 13.11 15.32
C GLY A 41 -2.15 11.64 14.88
N ASN A 42 -1.10 10.89 15.25
CA ASN A 42 -0.98 9.47 14.91
C ASN A 42 -2.12 8.66 15.51
N TYR A 43 -2.42 7.51 14.89
CA TYR A 43 -3.43 6.60 15.41
C TYR A 43 -3.07 5.15 15.10
N LEU A 44 -3.59 4.23 15.89
CA LEU A 44 -3.42 2.80 15.66
C LEU A 44 -4.33 2.36 14.52
N ARG A 45 -3.77 1.58 13.61
CA ARG A 45 -4.48 0.94 12.51
C ARG A 45 -3.98 -0.49 12.41
N HIS A 46 -4.84 -1.43 12.74
CA HIS A 46 -4.53 -2.86 12.74
C HIS A 46 -4.79 -3.45 11.34
N PRO A 47 -3.78 -3.53 10.44
CA PRO A 47 -3.97 -4.16 9.16
C PRO A 47 -4.08 -5.67 9.32
N ARG A 48 -5.01 -6.29 8.61
CA ARG A 48 -5.10 -7.74 8.53
C ARG A 48 -4.00 -8.30 7.63
N GLY A 49 -3.70 -9.60 7.80
CA GLY A 49 -2.71 -10.28 6.98
C GLY A 49 -1.27 -9.89 7.29
N THR A 50 -1.00 -9.40 8.48
CA THR A 50 0.34 -9.10 8.97
C THR A 50 0.88 -10.33 9.69
N TYR A 51 1.59 -11.18 8.96
CA TYR A 51 2.26 -12.33 9.55
C TYR A 51 3.46 -11.86 10.38
N GLY A 52 3.54 -12.31 11.67
CA GLY A 52 4.67 -12.01 12.55
C GLY A 52 4.79 -10.57 13.06
N MET A 53 3.74 -9.76 12.94
CA MET A 53 3.75 -8.35 13.37
C MET A 53 2.92 -8.13 14.64
N GLU A 54 3.45 -8.52 15.78
CA GLU A 54 2.81 -8.25 17.09
C GLU A 54 3.24 -6.92 17.74
N HIS A 55 3.97 -6.05 17.04
CA HIS A 55 4.47 -4.82 17.61
C HIS A 55 3.53 -3.63 17.33
N GLU A 56 3.29 -2.80 18.35
CA GLU A 56 2.52 -1.54 18.24
C GLU A 56 3.02 -0.64 17.11
N GLN A 57 4.34 -0.60 16.87
CA GLN A 57 4.95 0.15 15.77
C GLN A 57 4.42 -0.27 14.39
N ALA A 58 4.12 -1.56 14.20
CA ALA A 58 3.57 -2.06 12.95
C ALA A 58 2.17 -1.50 12.66
N ASN A 59 1.42 -1.23 13.71
CA ASN A 59 0.05 -0.74 13.65
C ASN A 59 -0.03 0.79 13.64
N LEU A 60 1.06 1.50 13.96
CA LEU A 60 1.07 2.94 14.05
C LEU A 60 0.92 3.58 12.66
N ARG A 61 -0.15 4.35 12.45
CA ARG A 61 -0.36 5.13 11.23
C ARG A 61 0.01 6.59 11.50
N PHE A 62 1.04 7.07 10.80
CA PHE A 62 1.43 8.48 10.87
C PHE A 62 0.34 9.38 10.31
N SER A 63 0.02 10.42 11.06
CA SER A 63 -0.97 11.41 10.69
C SER A 63 -0.68 12.71 11.44
N PHE A 64 -1.10 13.82 10.87
CA PHE A 64 -0.93 15.14 11.41
C PHE A 64 -2.23 15.92 11.35
N CYS A 65 -2.37 16.88 12.25
CA CYS A 65 -3.44 17.88 12.25
C CYS A 65 -2.84 19.27 12.08
N CYS A 66 -3.42 20.09 11.20
CA CYS A 66 -2.99 21.47 11.05
C CYS A 66 -3.36 22.27 12.30
N GLY A 67 -2.38 23.00 12.86
CA GLY A 67 -2.57 23.85 14.03
C GLY A 67 -3.22 25.20 13.73
N ARG A 68 -3.31 25.60 12.45
CA ARG A 68 -3.87 26.90 12.06
C ARG A 68 -5.38 26.92 12.27
N GLU A 69 -5.84 27.93 12.98
CA GLU A 69 -7.26 28.18 13.19
C GLU A 69 -7.96 28.42 11.83
N GLY A 70 -9.17 27.90 11.67
CA GLY A 70 -9.90 27.92 10.38
C GLY A 70 -9.48 26.82 9.39
N CYS A 71 -8.30 26.17 9.56
CA CYS A 71 -7.90 25.04 8.73
C CYS A 71 -8.16 23.69 9.38
N ARG A 72 -7.53 23.37 10.50
CA ARG A 72 -7.66 22.15 11.33
C ARG A 72 -7.69 20.82 10.53
N ARG A 73 -7.26 20.86 9.25
CA ARG A 73 -7.34 19.68 8.38
C ARG A 73 -6.33 18.61 8.78
N ARG A 74 -6.76 17.37 8.65
CA ARG A 74 -5.89 16.20 8.84
C ARG A 74 -5.07 15.93 7.59
N VAL A 75 -3.76 15.76 7.77
CA VAL A 75 -2.80 15.38 6.74
C VAL A 75 -2.26 13.99 7.09
N THR A 76 -2.50 13.02 6.22
CA THR A 76 -2.02 11.65 6.40
C THR A 76 -0.99 11.37 5.32
N PRO A 77 0.31 11.20 5.66
CA PRO A 77 1.37 10.92 4.71
C PRO A 77 1.07 9.68 3.85
N PRO A 78 1.65 9.54 2.66
CA PRO A 78 1.72 8.26 1.96
C PRO A 78 2.35 7.17 2.82
N SER A 79 2.18 5.88 2.48
CA SER A 79 2.73 4.80 3.28
C SER A 79 2.98 3.55 2.43
N VAL A 80 4.13 2.92 2.64
CA VAL A 80 4.46 1.61 2.04
C VAL A 80 3.74 0.46 2.75
N ARG A 81 3.36 0.63 4.02
CA ARG A 81 2.68 -0.40 4.82
C ARG A 81 1.19 -0.48 4.53
N PHE A 82 0.56 0.65 4.25
CA PHE A 82 -0.89 0.77 4.14
C PHE A 82 -1.31 1.20 2.73
N LEU A 83 -1.71 0.28 1.90
CA LEU A 83 -2.15 0.55 0.54
C LEU A 83 -3.54 1.23 0.55
N GLY A 84 -3.54 2.55 0.64
CA GLY A 84 -4.76 3.38 0.68
C GLY A 84 -5.65 3.06 1.88
N ARG A 85 -6.94 2.85 1.62
CA ARG A 85 -7.96 2.50 2.65
C ARG A 85 -8.14 1.00 2.86
N LYS A 86 -7.32 0.16 2.22
CA LYS A 86 -7.46 -1.29 2.35
C LYS A 86 -7.18 -1.75 3.78
N VAL A 87 -7.96 -2.71 4.25
CA VAL A 87 -7.87 -3.27 5.61
C VAL A 87 -6.63 -4.14 5.78
N TYR A 88 -6.09 -4.67 4.69
CA TYR A 88 -4.92 -5.55 4.68
C TYR A 88 -3.63 -4.76 4.43
N SER A 89 -2.50 -5.30 4.89
CA SER A 89 -1.18 -4.71 4.62
C SER A 89 -0.90 -4.64 3.12
N GLY A 90 -0.17 -3.62 2.69
CA GLY A 90 0.22 -3.46 1.29
C GLY A 90 1.00 -4.65 0.76
N ALA A 91 1.94 -5.17 1.56
CA ALA A 91 2.75 -6.34 1.24
C ALA A 91 1.87 -7.57 0.97
N THR A 92 0.91 -7.86 1.85
CA THR A 92 -0.01 -8.99 1.69
C THR A 92 -0.86 -8.87 0.44
N VAL A 93 -1.40 -7.67 0.16
CA VAL A 93 -2.20 -7.45 -1.06
C VAL A 93 -1.40 -7.73 -2.31
N VAL A 94 -0.16 -7.22 -2.41
CA VAL A 94 0.70 -7.42 -3.58
C VAL A 94 1.11 -8.89 -3.69
N LEU A 95 1.66 -9.49 -2.64
CA LEU A 95 2.18 -10.86 -2.68
C LEU A 95 1.10 -11.88 -3.01
N VAL A 96 -0.03 -11.84 -2.28
CA VAL A 96 -1.13 -12.81 -2.47
C VAL A 96 -1.70 -12.76 -3.88
N THR A 97 -1.77 -11.57 -4.48
CA THR A 97 -2.30 -11.43 -5.83
C THR A 97 -1.27 -11.66 -6.92
N ALA A 98 0.02 -11.47 -6.64
CA ALA A 98 1.12 -11.80 -7.56
C ALA A 98 1.36 -13.31 -7.68
N MET A 99 0.89 -14.11 -6.71
CA MET A 99 1.07 -15.57 -6.75
C MET A 99 0.38 -16.18 -7.96
N ARG A 100 1.18 -16.72 -8.87
CA ARG A 100 0.73 -17.55 -9.99
C ARG A 100 0.85 -19.02 -9.55
N CYS A 101 -0.26 -19.64 -9.15
CA CYS A 101 -0.26 -21.05 -8.77
C CYS A 101 -1.00 -21.87 -9.82
N ARG A 102 -0.34 -22.93 -10.31
CA ARG A 102 -0.97 -23.94 -11.16
C ARG A 102 -2.11 -24.68 -10.41
N ASP A 103 -1.91 -24.95 -9.12
CA ASP A 103 -2.92 -25.55 -8.25
C ASP A 103 -3.62 -24.49 -7.39
N ALA A 104 -4.66 -23.90 -7.94
CA ALA A 104 -5.39 -22.79 -7.33
C ALA A 104 -5.93 -23.14 -5.91
N LYS A 105 -6.38 -24.37 -5.68
CA LYS A 105 -6.98 -24.81 -4.41
C LYS A 105 -5.93 -24.93 -3.29
N GLN A 106 -4.77 -25.53 -3.59
CA GLN A 106 -3.69 -25.68 -2.60
C GLN A 106 -3.04 -24.34 -2.24
N ALA A 107 -2.88 -23.48 -3.24
CA ALA A 107 -2.38 -22.11 -3.04
C ALA A 107 -3.31 -21.26 -2.18
N LEU A 108 -4.61 -21.33 -2.41
CA LEU A 108 -5.61 -20.61 -1.64
C LEU A 108 -5.64 -21.07 -0.18
N ASN A 109 -5.47 -22.38 0.08
CA ASN A 109 -5.38 -22.91 1.43
C ASN A 109 -4.11 -22.40 2.15
N ARG A 110 -2.97 -22.33 1.46
CA ARG A 110 -1.73 -21.76 2.01
C ARG A 110 -1.88 -20.26 2.32
N ILE A 111 -2.49 -19.49 1.41
CA ILE A 111 -2.77 -18.07 1.62
C ILE A 111 -3.67 -17.86 2.84
N LYS A 112 -4.71 -18.68 2.98
CA LYS A 112 -5.61 -18.61 4.13
C LYS A 112 -4.90 -18.94 5.44
N ALA A 113 -4.04 -19.96 5.43
CA ALA A 113 -3.26 -20.35 6.60
C ALA A 113 -2.24 -19.27 7.00
N LEU A 114 -1.53 -18.67 6.03
CA LEU A 114 -0.47 -17.71 6.30
C LEU A 114 -0.99 -16.28 6.58
N PHE A 115 -2.00 -15.82 5.87
CA PHE A 115 -2.44 -14.42 5.89
C PHE A 115 -3.87 -14.21 6.38
N GLY A 116 -4.62 -15.28 6.69
CA GLY A 116 -6.02 -15.17 7.08
C GLY A 116 -6.93 -14.56 6.00
N VAL A 117 -6.56 -14.69 4.71
CA VAL A 117 -7.26 -14.04 3.58
C VAL A 117 -8.20 -15.03 2.90
N GLY A 118 -9.51 -14.74 2.92
CA GLY A 118 -10.50 -15.58 2.25
C GLY A 118 -10.53 -15.41 0.72
N ASN A 119 -10.96 -16.46 0.01
CA ASN A 119 -10.97 -16.55 -1.46
C ASN A 119 -11.69 -15.36 -2.13
N ARG A 120 -12.86 -14.94 -1.60
CA ARG A 120 -13.60 -13.77 -2.12
C ARG A 120 -12.77 -12.49 -2.08
N THR A 121 -11.93 -12.32 -1.05
CA THR A 121 -11.07 -11.16 -0.91
C THR A 121 -9.95 -11.18 -1.95
N VAL A 122 -9.33 -12.36 -2.16
CA VAL A 122 -8.29 -12.53 -3.21
C VAL A 122 -8.87 -12.24 -4.59
N GLN A 123 -10.05 -12.77 -4.90
CA GLN A 123 -10.72 -12.50 -6.18
C GLN A 123 -11.01 -11.01 -6.38
N ARG A 124 -11.55 -10.33 -5.37
CA ARG A 124 -11.76 -8.87 -5.45
C ARG A 124 -10.48 -8.10 -5.69
N TRP A 125 -9.36 -8.51 -5.09
CA TRP A 125 -8.06 -7.86 -5.33
C TRP A 125 -7.55 -8.13 -6.75
N ARG A 126 -7.71 -9.35 -7.29
CA ARG A 126 -7.36 -9.68 -8.68
C ARG A 126 -8.15 -8.84 -9.67
N ILE A 127 -9.48 -8.76 -9.50
CA ILE A 127 -10.34 -7.90 -10.30
C ILE A 127 -9.88 -6.43 -10.19
N TRP A 128 -9.55 -5.98 -8.99
CA TRP A 128 -9.06 -4.62 -8.80
C TRP A 128 -7.75 -4.36 -9.56
N TRP A 129 -6.79 -5.26 -9.50
CA TRP A 129 -5.53 -5.13 -10.23
C TRP A 129 -5.70 -5.15 -11.74
N GLN A 130 -6.62 -5.95 -12.26
CA GLN A 130 -6.81 -6.16 -13.70
C GLN A 130 -7.75 -5.15 -14.33
N GLN A 131 -8.81 -4.72 -13.63
CA GLN A 131 -9.86 -3.91 -14.21
C GLN A 131 -9.90 -2.46 -13.72
N TYR A 132 -9.54 -2.22 -12.47
CA TYR A 132 -9.66 -0.89 -11.88
C TYR A 132 -8.33 -0.16 -11.76
N PHE A 133 -7.27 -0.84 -11.34
CA PHE A 133 -5.96 -0.22 -11.17
C PHE A 133 -5.40 0.38 -12.46
N PRO A 134 -5.47 -0.29 -13.65
CA PRO A 134 -5.00 0.27 -14.91
C PRO A 134 -5.73 1.55 -15.35
N LYS A 135 -6.95 1.75 -14.86
CA LYS A 135 -7.77 2.94 -15.15
C LYS A 135 -7.58 4.07 -14.15
N THR A 136 -6.71 3.90 -13.16
CA THR A 136 -6.44 4.97 -12.17
C THR A 136 -5.55 6.04 -12.79
N ILE A 137 -5.81 7.30 -12.43
CA ILE A 137 -4.95 8.44 -12.79
C ILE A 137 -3.51 8.19 -12.34
N PHE A 138 -3.33 7.57 -11.16
CA PHE A 138 -2.01 7.16 -10.69
C PHE A 138 -1.30 6.29 -11.72
N TRP A 139 -1.93 5.21 -12.19
CA TRP A 139 -1.29 4.28 -13.13
C TRP A 139 -1.01 4.92 -14.46
N THR A 140 -1.94 5.72 -14.98
CA THR A 140 -1.77 6.45 -16.24
C THR A 140 -0.53 7.33 -16.23
N ILE A 141 -0.26 8.00 -15.10
CA ILE A 141 0.93 8.83 -14.92
C ILE A 141 2.15 7.96 -14.61
N ALA A 142 2.04 7.06 -13.64
CA ALA A 142 3.17 6.33 -13.08
C ALA A 142 3.80 5.34 -14.07
N LYS A 143 3.01 4.74 -14.96
CA LYS A 143 3.54 3.83 -15.98
C LYS A 143 4.49 4.51 -16.96
N GLY A 144 4.34 5.82 -17.18
CA GLY A 144 5.25 6.59 -18.03
C GLY A 144 6.67 6.76 -17.46
N TYR A 145 6.85 6.55 -16.17
CA TYR A 145 8.17 6.56 -15.51
C TYR A 145 8.86 5.19 -15.51
N LEU A 146 8.21 4.16 -16.03
CA LEU A 146 8.79 2.84 -16.16
C LEU A 146 9.48 2.74 -17.52
N SER A 147 10.76 2.37 -17.51
CA SER A 147 11.61 2.33 -18.72
C SER A 147 11.12 1.35 -19.80
N GLU A 148 10.26 0.40 -19.44
CA GLU A 148 9.68 -0.57 -20.36
C GLU A 148 8.20 -0.78 -20.07
N PRO A 149 7.38 -1.12 -21.08
CA PRO A 149 5.98 -1.43 -20.90
C PRO A 149 5.75 -2.60 -19.94
N ILE A 150 4.74 -2.48 -19.10
CA ILE A 150 4.30 -3.55 -18.20
C ILE A 150 3.08 -4.25 -18.78
N GLN A 151 3.07 -5.58 -18.69
CA GLN A 151 1.92 -6.38 -19.04
C GLN A 151 0.81 -6.20 -18.01
N GLU A 152 -0.17 -5.33 -18.31
CA GLU A 152 -1.25 -4.97 -17.38
C GLU A 152 -2.15 -6.16 -17.00
N THR A 153 -2.30 -7.13 -17.90
CA THR A 153 -3.11 -8.35 -17.67
C THR A 153 -2.53 -9.25 -16.57
N SER A 154 -1.25 -9.11 -16.26
CA SER A 154 -0.58 -9.90 -15.22
C SER A 154 -0.22 -9.10 -13.96
N LEU A 155 -0.81 -7.93 -13.77
CA LEU A 155 -0.67 -7.17 -12.53
C LEU A 155 -1.21 -7.95 -11.31
N PRO A 156 -0.56 -7.82 -10.16
CA PRO A 156 0.65 -7.05 -9.86
C PRO A 156 1.96 -7.83 -10.07
N ALA A 157 1.91 -9.05 -10.58
CA ALA A 157 3.11 -9.89 -10.77
C ALA A 157 4.10 -9.22 -11.73
N SER A 158 3.63 -8.72 -12.88
CA SER A 158 4.47 -8.01 -13.85
C SER A 158 5.11 -6.74 -13.25
N LEU A 159 4.43 -6.06 -12.35
CA LEU A 159 5.00 -4.91 -11.64
C LEU A 159 6.08 -5.34 -10.64
N LEU A 160 5.85 -6.43 -9.91
CA LEU A 160 6.83 -6.99 -8.97
C LEU A 160 8.07 -7.51 -9.70
N ASP A 161 7.90 -8.11 -10.89
CA ASP A 161 9.00 -8.62 -11.72
C ASP A 161 9.79 -7.49 -12.38
N ARG A 162 9.18 -6.32 -12.55
CA ARG A 162 9.83 -5.14 -13.12
C ARG A 162 10.94 -4.57 -12.24
N PHE A 163 10.78 -4.61 -10.93
CA PHE A 163 11.78 -4.09 -10.02
C PHE A 163 12.89 -5.10 -9.78
N GLN A 164 14.13 -4.66 -10.00
CA GLN A 164 15.31 -5.45 -9.71
C GLN A 164 15.59 -5.48 -8.20
N GLY A 165 16.18 -6.57 -7.72
CA GLY A 165 16.56 -6.74 -6.32
C GLY A 165 17.16 -8.13 -6.09
N ALA A 166 18.05 -8.23 -5.10
CA ALA A 166 18.75 -9.47 -4.76
C ALA A 166 17.78 -10.58 -4.29
N ASN A 167 16.63 -10.20 -3.76
CA ASN A 167 15.63 -11.12 -3.25
C ASN A 167 14.22 -10.55 -3.43
N LEU A 168 13.21 -11.37 -3.12
CA LEU A 168 11.80 -11.00 -3.24
C LEU A 168 11.42 -9.85 -2.29
N GLU A 169 12.04 -9.75 -1.10
CA GLU A 169 11.79 -8.64 -0.16
C GLU A 169 12.19 -7.28 -0.77
N SER A 170 13.38 -7.21 -1.39
CA SER A 170 13.87 -6.00 -2.06
C SER A 170 12.96 -5.58 -3.21
N ARG A 171 12.52 -6.53 -4.02
CA ARG A 171 11.58 -6.29 -5.13
C ARG A 171 10.21 -5.85 -4.61
N LEU A 172 9.71 -6.49 -3.57
CA LEU A 172 8.46 -6.12 -2.91
C LEU A 172 8.53 -4.71 -2.31
N PHE A 173 9.64 -4.38 -1.64
CA PHE A 173 9.85 -3.04 -1.10
C PHE A 173 9.84 -1.97 -2.20
N ALA A 174 10.54 -2.20 -3.30
CA ALA A 174 10.54 -1.30 -4.46
C ALA A 174 9.13 -1.13 -5.06
N THR A 175 8.38 -2.24 -5.19
CA THR A 175 6.98 -2.23 -5.63
C THR A 175 6.09 -1.41 -4.69
N LEU A 176 6.19 -1.62 -3.38
CA LEU A 176 5.41 -0.89 -2.37
C LEU A 176 5.77 0.60 -2.37
N ARG A 177 7.05 0.92 -2.53
CA ARG A 177 7.53 2.29 -2.66
C ARG A 177 6.95 2.98 -3.89
N PHE A 178 6.92 2.32 -5.03
CA PHE A 178 6.25 2.82 -6.23
C PHE A 178 4.75 3.04 -5.99
N LEU A 179 4.07 2.08 -5.37
CA LEU A 179 2.65 2.15 -5.07
C LEU A 179 2.29 3.14 -3.93
N THR A 180 3.28 3.67 -3.22
CA THR A 180 3.05 4.57 -2.08
C THR A 180 2.22 5.80 -2.48
N MET A 181 2.41 6.31 -3.69
CA MET A 181 1.67 7.46 -4.21
C MET A 181 0.15 7.23 -4.32
N LEU A 182 -0.31 5.96 -4.42
CA LEU A 182 -1.76 5.63 -4.35
C LEU A 182 -2.40 6.08 -3.03
N SER A 183 -1.62 6.19 -1.97
CA SER A 183 -2.09 6.66 -0.67
C SER A 183 -1.95 8.16 -0.47
N ALA A 184 -1.35 8.89 -1.42
CA ALA A 184 -1.17 10.34 -1.36
C ALA A 184 -2.53 11.08 -1.43
N PRO A 185 -2.67 12.20 -0.72
CA PRO A 185 -3.92 12.99 -0.70
C PRO A 185 -4.35 13.46 -2.09
N TYR A 186 -3.38 13.82 -2.95
CA TYR A 186 -3.63 14.32 -4.31
C TYR A 186 -4.42 13.33 -5.17
N PHE A 187 -4.08 12.04 -5.12
CA PHE A 187 -4.80 11.01 -5.88
C PHE A 187 -6.17 10.66 -5.28
N LYS A 188 -6.45 11.07 -4.03
CA LYS A 188 -7.76 10.85 -3.39
C LYS A 188 -8.79 11.90 -3.78
N ILE A 189 -8.37 13.12 -4.11
CA ILE A 189 -9.28 14.22 -4.43
C ILE A 189 -10.04 13.91 -5.73
N ASN A 190 -9.36 13.32 -6.72
CA ASN A 190 -9.94 13.03 -8.02
C ASN A 190 -10.86 11.79 -8.07
N HIS A 191 -10.90 10.99 -6.99
CA HIS A 191 -11.82 9.83 -6.89
C HIS A 191 -13.18 10.13 -6.25
N ARG A 192 -13.42 11.34 -5.73
CA ARG A 192 -14.72 11.70 -5.14
C ARG A 192 -15.81 12.02 -6.16
N GLY A 193 -15.47 12.10 -7.45
CA GLY A 193 -16.41 12.39 -8.53
C GLY A 193 -17.22 11.19 -9.08
N ALA A 194 -16.97 9.95 -8.62
CA ALA A 194 -17.56 8.76 -9.21
C ALA A 194 -18.11 7.77 -8.18
N SER A 195 -18.82 8.26 -7.15
CA SER A 195 -19.63 7.36 -6.33
C SER A 195 -21.11 7.60 -6.66
N PRO A 196 -21.82 6.65 -7.29
CA PRO A 196 -23.28 6.77 -7.41
C PRO A 196 -23.87 6.74 -6.01
N ARG A 197 -24.66 7.76 -5.67
CA ARG A 197 -25.50 7.77 -4.47
C ARG A 197 -26.40 6.53 -4.57
N ARG A 198 -26.36 5.69 -3.57
CA ARG A 198 -27.41 4.68 -3.39
C ARG A 198 -28.69 5.43 -3.05
N THR A 199 -29.64 5.40 -3.95
CA THR A 199 -31.05 5.61 -3.69
C THR A 199 -31.60 4.40 -2.99
#